data_97b3fd003eed29faeb310648b61cd044
#
_entry.id   97b3fd003eed29faeb310648b61cd044
#
_cell.length_a   1.000
_cell.length_b   1.000
_cell.length_c   1.000
_cell.angle_alpha   90.00
_cell.angle_beta   90.00
_cell.angle_gamma   90.00
#
_symmetry.space_group_name_H-M   'P 1'
#
loop_
_entity.id
_entity.type
_entity.pdbx_description
1 polymer ?
#
loop_
_entity_poly.entity_id
_entity_poly.type
_entity_poly.pdbx_seq_one_letter_code
_entity_poly.pdbx_strand_id
1 'polypeptide(L)'
;MVANTNMSTELILIRHGETDWNRELRFQGHIDVPLNDMGHEQARRLGLRMAKERAQHLVSSDLMRCQQTAAPTSLQLALPISTSAALREQHFGAVEGMRADEIQ
;
A
#
# COMPACT_ATOMS: atom_id res chain seq x y z
N MET A 1 0.49 3.23 -2.77
CA MET A 1 0.56 4.63 -2.29
C MET A 1 1.34 5.47 -3.29
N VAL A 2 0.90 6.66 -3.52
CA VAL A 2 1.55 7.61 -4.43
C VAL A 2 1.73 8.93 -3.69
N ALA A 3 2.92 9.50 -3.74
CA ALA A 3 3.19 10.82 -3.20
C ALA A 3 3.69 11.74 -4.31
N ASN A 4 3.33 12.99 -4.22
CA ASN A 4 3.67 14.01 -5.22
C ASN A 4 4.45 15.13 -4.56
N THR A 5 5.54 15.55 -5.19
CA THR A 5 6.34 16.67 -4.73
C THR A 5 6.02 17.96 -5.48
N ASN A 6 6.54 19.07 -4.98
CA ASN A 6 6.02 20.40 -5.15
C ASN A 6 6.33 21.07 -6.50
N MET A 7 7.57 21.11 -6.90
CA MET A 7 8.05 22.06 -7.92
C MET A 7 8.00 21.52 -9.33
N SER A 8 7.87 20.25 -9.47
CA SER A 8 7.70 19.54 -10.72
C SER A 8 6.80 18.36 -10.45
N THR A 9 6.24 17.78 -11.50
CA THR A 9 5.42 16.57 -11.31
C THR A 9 6.34 15.40 -11.06
N GLU A 10 6.57 15.10 -9.80
CA GLU A 10 7.27 13.89 -9.37
C GLU A 10 6.28 12.95 -8.70
N LEU A 11 6.36 11.69 -9.05
CA LEU A 11 5.56 10.64 -8.44
C LEU A 11 6.48 9.68 -7.71
N ILE A 12 6.16 9.40 -6.45
CA ILE A 12 6.82 8.35 -5.68
C ILE A 12 5.82 7.22 -5.56
N LEU A 13 6.13 6.09 -6.20
CA LEU A 13 5.29 4.90 -6.17
C LEU A 13 5.78 3.99 -5.05
N ILE A 14 4.85 3.57 -4.20
CA ILE A 14 5.18 2.76 -3.02
C ILE A 14 4.28 1.54 -3.00
N ARG A 15 4.91 0.38 -2.86
CA ARG A 15 4.22 -0.88 -2.68
C ARG A 15 3.75 -1.00 -1.24
N HIS A 16 2.58 -1.63 -1.01
CA HIS A 16 2.08 -1.88 0.34
C HIS A 16 3.02 -2.81 1.11
N GLY A 17 2.93 -2.77 2.43
CA GLY A 17 3.67 -3.65 3.32
C GLY A 17 3.20 -5.10 3.25
N GLU A 18 3.87 -5.96 4.00
CA GLU A 18 3.61 -7.39 3.99
C GLU A 18 2.26 -7.72 4.61
N THR A 19 1.55 -8.66 4.00
CA THR A 19 0.38 -9.33 4.56
C THR A 19 0.72 -10.79 4.79
N ASP A 20 -0.13 -11.50 5.55
CA ASP A 20 0.05 -12.95 5.70
C ASP A 20 -0.08 -13.67 4.36
N TRP A 21 -0.93 -13.16 3.46
CA TRP A 21 -1.07 -13.73 2.13
C TRP A 21 0.18 -13.54 1.27
N ASN A 22 0.90 -12.42 1.42
CA ASN A 22 2.22 -12.28 0.78
C ASN A 22 3.19 -13.36 1.26
N ARG A 23 3.23 -13.58 2.57
CA ARG A 23 4.10 -14.59 3.18
C ARG A 23 3.75 -15.99 2.70
N GLU A 24 2.46 -16.27 2.53
CA GLU A 24 1.94 -17.56 2.06
C GLU A 24 1.94 -17.69 0.54
N LEU A 25 2.38 -16.66 -0.19
CA LEU A 25 2.39 -16.60 -1.65
C LEU A 25 1.00 -16.79 -2.27
N ARG A 26 -0.03 -16.22 -1.64
CA ARG A 26 -1.41 -16.23 -2.13
C ARG A 26 -1.70 -15.00 -2.98
N PHE A 27 -2.52 -15.17 -4.00
CA PHE A 27 -3.01 -14.05 -4.80
C PHE A 27 -4.05 -13.26 -3.99
N GLN A 28 -3.82 -11.97 -3.82
CA GLN A 28 -4.68 -11.10 -3.02
C GLN A 28 -5.71 -10.37 -3.87
N GLY A 29 -5.28 -9.77 -4.97
CA GLY A 29 -6.16 -9.02 -5.84
C GLY A 29 -6.95 -7.95 -5.09
N HIS A 30 -8.28 -8.03 -5.14
CA HIS A 30 -9.18 -7.10 -4.46
C HIS A 30 -9.66 -7.60 -3.08
N ILE A 31 -9.25 -8.80 -2.66
CA ILE A 31 -9.53 -9.29 -1.31
C ILE A 31 -8.85 -8.36 -0.30
N ASP A 32 -9.59 -7.94 0.71
CA ASP A 32 -9.14 -6.90 1.64
C ASP A 32 -8.37 -7.46 2.82
N VAL A 33 -7.19 -8.00 2.51
CA VAL A 33 -6.28 -8.58 3.51
C VAL A 33 -5.48 -7.47 4.19
N PRO A 34 -5.49 -7.37 5.53
CA PRO A 34 -4.74 -6.34 6.25
C PRO A 34 -3.24 -6.64 6.27
N LEU A 35 -2.44 -5.65 6.64
CA LEU A 35 -1.02 -5.86 6.93
C LEU A 35 -0.85 -6.81 8.12
N ASN A 36 0.19 -7.61 8.08
CA ASN A 36 0.64 -8.35 9.26
C ASN A 36 1.61 -7.47 10.09
N ASP A 37 2.17 -8.03 11.17
CA ASP A 37 3.07 -7.27 12.04
C ASP A 37 4.30 -6.74 11.30
N MET A 38 4.88 -7.54 10.42
CA MET A 38 6.00 -7.11 9.58
C MET A 38 5.58 -5.97 8.66
N GLY A 39 4.40 -6.06 8.05
CA GLY A 39 3.87 -5.01 7.18
C GLY A 39 3.67 -3.69 7.92
N HIS A 40 3.17 -3.72 9.15
CA HIS A 40 3.03 -2.53 9.98
C HIS A 40 4.40 -1.91 10.31
N GLU A 41 5.40 -2.72 10.61
CA GLU A 41 6.75 -2.23 10.87
C GLU A 41 7.37 -1.62 9.61
N GLN A 42 7.15 -2.23 8.45
CA GLN A 42 7.59 -1.67 7.18
C GLN A 42 6.94 -0.32 6.91
N ALA A 43 5.63 -0.19 7.19
CA ALA A 43 4.90 1.06 7.03
C ALA A 43 5.43 2.14 7.96
N ARG A 44 5.76 1.79 9.20
CA ARG A 44 6.33 2.73 10.17
C ARG A 44 7.68 3.27 9.69
N ARG A 45 8.56 2.39 9.23
CA ARG A 45 9.87 2.78 8.69
C ARG A 45 9.74 3.65 7.45
N LEU A 46 8.79 3.31 6.59
CA LEU A 46 8.49 4.10 5.40
C LEU A 46 8.06 5.52 5.78
N GLY A 47 7.19 5.65 6.77
CA GLY A 47 6.74 6.96 7.26
C GLY A 47 7.89 7.82 7.72
N LEU A 48 8.83 7.24 8.46
CA LEU A 48 10.01 7.97 8.92
C LEU A 48 10.89 8.44 7.75
N ARG A 49 11.04 7.60 6.72
CA ARG A 49 11.78 7.97 5.53
C ARG A 49 11.07 9.07 4.74
N MET A 50 9.76 8.94 4.58
CA MET A 50 8.96 9.91 3.83
C MET A 50 8.85 11.26 4.51
N ALA A 51 9.12 11.33 5.81
CA ALA A 51 9.10 12.60 6.55
C ALA A 51 10.06 13.64 5.96
N LYS A 52 11.08 13.20 5.21
CA LYS A 52 12.05 14.09 4.56
C LYS A 52 11.60 14.55 3.18
N GLU A 53 10.53 14.00 2.65
CA GLU A 53 10.01 14.37 1.35
C GLU A 53 9.06 15.56 1.44
N ARG A 54 8.97 16.33 0.35
CA ARG A 54 8.08 17.49 0.28
C ARG A 54 6.86 17.16 -0.56
N ALA A 55 6.19 16.07 -0.21
CA ALA A 55 4.99 15.68 -0.93
C ALA A 55 3.83 16.62 -0.59
N GLN A 56 3.01 16.91 -1.58
CA GLN A 56 1.80 17.73 -1.43
C GLN A 56 0.53 16.90 -1.39
N HIS A 57 0.55 15.72 -2.00
CA HIS A 57 -0.61 14.85 -2.09
C HIS A 57 -0.21 13.42 -1.77
N LEU A 58 -1.09 12.72 -1.08
CA LEU A 58 -0.92 11.33 -0.73
C LEU A 58 -2.16 10.57 -1.17
N VAL A 59 -1.99 9.66 -2.10
CA VAL A 59 -3.08 8.87 -2.66
C VAL A 59 -2.82 7.39 -2.43
N SER A 60 -3.83 6.67 -2.01
CA SER A 60 -3.76 5.24 -1.75
C SER A 60 -4.91 4.51 -2.42
N SER A 61 -4.69 3.23 -2.74
CA SER A 61 -5.81 2.32 -2.96
C SER A 61 -6.72 2.32 -1.73
N ASP A 62 -7.98 2.01 -1.92
CA ASP A 62 -8.95 1.93 -0.84
C ASP A 62 -8.88 0.62 -0.04
N LEU A 63 -8.01 -0.32 -0.44
CA LEU A 63 -7.79 -1.56 0.30
C LEU A 63 -7.08 -1.29 1.62
N MET A 64 -7.44 -2.06 2.64
CA MET A 64 -6.91 -1.86 4.00
C MET A 64 -5.39 -1.92 4.05
N ARG A 65 -4.77 -2.90 3.40
CA ARG A 65 -3.31 -3.03 3.39
C ARG A 65 -2.61 -1.79 2.83
N CYS A 66 -3.21 -1.13 1.84
CA CYS A 66 -2.66 0.08 1.24
C CYS A 66 -2.84 1.29 2.14
N GLN A 67 -4.02 1.44 2.73
CA GLN A 67 -4.28 2.53 3.66
C GLN A 67 -3.44 2.40 4.93
N GLN A 68 -3.27 1.19 5.45
CA GLN A 68 -2.41 0.93 6.60
C GLN A 68 -0.95 1.24 6.29
N THR A 69 -0.49 0.96 5.06
CA THR A 69 0.87 1.33 4.65
C THR A 69 1.03 2.84 4.59
N ALA A 70 0.01 3.56 4.14
CA ALA A 70 0.05 5.01 3.99
C ALA A 70 -0.11 5.78 5.30
N ALA A 71 -0.75 5.18 6.31
CA ALA A 71 -1.11 5.89 7.54
C ALA A 71 0.07 6.52 8.28
N PRO A 72 1.21 5.84 8.53
CA PRO A 72 2.35 6.48 9.18
C PRO A 72 2.91 7.65 8.37
N THR A 73 2.94 7.53 7.04
CA THR A 73 3.39 8.61 6.16
C THR A 73 2.44 9.80 6.24
N SER A 74 1.13 9.55 6.26
CA SER A 74 0.12 10.60 6.43
C SER A 74 0.37 11.41 7.70
N LEU A 75 0.68 10.75 8.80
CA LEU A 75 0.99 11.42 10.06
C LEU A 75 2.28 12.24 9.96
N GLN A 76 3.32 11.70 9.37
CA GLN A 76 4.61 12.38 9.25
C GLN A 76 4.53 13.62 8.36
N LEU A 77 3.76 13.56 7.28
CA LEU A 77 3.64 14.66 6.33
C LEU A 77 2.48 15.60 6.64
N ALA A 78 1.65 15.27 7.62
CA ALA A 78 0.41 16.00 7.94
C ALA A 78 -0.49 16.16 6.69
N LEU A 79 -0.60 15.10 5.90
CA LEU A 79 -1.43 15.06 4.69
C LEU A 79 -2.54 14.03 4.87
N PRO A 80 -3.76 14.37 4.46
CA PRO A 80 -4.83 13.37 4.43
C PRO A 80 -4.55 12.34 3.33
N ILE A 81 -5.03 11.12 3.54
CA ILE A 81 -4.96 10.08 2.51
C ILE A 81 -6.21 10.19 1.64
N SER A 82 -6.01 10.44 0.35
CA SER A 82 -7.06 10.32 -0.64
C SER A 82 -7.07 8.90 -1.18
N THR A 83 -8.24 8.28 -1.25
CA THR A 83 -8.35 6.89 -1.70
C THR A 83 -8.94 6.80 -3.10
N SER A 84 -8.51 5.78 -3.84
CA SER A 84 -9.03 5.50 -5.17
C SER A 84 -9.01 4.00 -5.45
N ALA A 85 -10.17 3.47 -5.84
CA ALA A 85 -10.27 2.07 -6.26
C ALA A 85 -9.47 1.79 -7.55
N ALA A 86 -9.20 2.82 -8.34
CA ALA A 86 -8.41 2.69 -9.56
C ALA A 86 -6.96 2.27 -9.28
N LEU A 87 -6.48 2.45 -8.04
CA LEU A 87 -5.13 2.05 -7.64
C LEU A 87 -5.06 0.64 -7.07
N ARG A 88 -6.16 -0.11 -7.08
CA ARG A 88 -6.13 -1.51 -6.63
C ARG A 88 -5.26 -2.36 -7.55
N GLU A 89 -4.74 -3.45 -6.98
CA GLU A 89 -4.06 -4.46 -7.74
C GLU A 89 -5.03 -5.17 -8.70
N GLN A 90 -4.46 -5.99 -9.60
CA GLN A 90 -5.25 -6.77 -10.52
C GLN A 90 -6.25 -7.65 -9.75
N HIS A 91 -7.47 -7.74 -10.26
CA HIS A 91 -8.50 -8.61 -9.73
C HIS A 91 -8.28 -10.03 -10.26
N PHE A 92 -7.99 -10.97 -9.38
CA PHE A 92 -7.71 -12.35 -9.75
C PHE A 92 -8.93 -13.28 -9.69
N GLY A 93 -10.04 -12.79 -9.15
CA GLY A 93 -11.29 -13.53 -9.10
C GLY A 93 -11.19 -14.83 -8.31
N ALA A 94 -11.51 -15.96 -8.97
CA ALA A 94 -11.61 -17.26 -8.32
C ALA A 94 -10.29 -17.78 -7.73
N VAL A 95 -9.14 -17.24 -8.15
CA VAL A 95 -7.84 -17.67 -7.62
C VAL A 95 -7.36 -16.82 -6.45
N GLU A 96 -8.11 -15.80 -6.04
CA GLU A 96 -7.76 -14.99 -4.88
C GLU A 96 -7.73 -15.86 -3.62
N GLY A 97 -6.68 -15.69 -2.82
CA GLY A 97 -6.43 -16.52 -1.65
C GLY A 97 -5.68 -17.81 -1.94
N MET A 98 -5.58 -18.22 -3.18
CA MET A 98 -4.82 -19.40 -3.56
C MET A 98 -3.33 -19.06 -3.71
N ARG A 99 -2.47 -20.03 -3.44
CA ARG A 99 -1.05 -19.93 -3.76
C ARG A 99 -0.83 -20.36 -5.20
N ALA A 100 0.28 -19.91 -5.80
CA ALA A 100 0.59 -20.22 -7.19
C ALA A 100 0.64 -21.74 -7.45
N ASP A 101 1.11 -22.53 -6.48
CA ASP A 101 1.21 -23.98 -6.59
C ASP A 101 -0.13 -24.70 -6.45
N GLU A 102 -1.19 -24.00 -6.05
CA GLU A 102 -2.55 -24.54 -5.92
C GLU A 102 -3.35 -24.34 -7.20
N ILE A 103 -2.86 -23.56 -8.15
CA ILE A 103 -3.55 -23.25 -9.40
C ILE A 103 -3.09 -24.23 -10.46
N GLN A 104 -4.05 -24.88 -11.08
CA GLN A 104 -3.79 -25.87 -12.15
C GLN A 104 -4.19 -25.32 -13.51
#